data_d02e028ce6653b1ca2495118ac28ad55
#
_entry.id   d02e028ce6653b1ca2495118ac28ad55
#
_cell.length_a   1.000
_cell.length_b   1.000
_cell.length_c   1.000
_cell.angle_alpha   90.00
_cell.angle_beta   90.00
_cell.angle_gamma   90.00
#
_symmetry.space_group_name_H-M   'P 1'
#
loop_
_entity.id
_entity.type
_entity.pdbx_description
1 polymer ?
#
loop_
_entity_poly.entity_id
_entity_poly.type
_entity_poly.pdbx_seq_one_letter_code
_entity_poly.pdbx_strand_id
1 'polypeptide(L)'
;MPRKPDARLEGRILDAAYRMWSKRGERALTMRAVARASGTTTPTLYERFSNKGSLLALLRRHARLKLFAAIQSSRTPTQVCRRVLDFFGPHPNDFGLISEDWAIAFARREHIPSFEFLKRRLAMQLGGEPDQHTRLALALVALLHGTAALLHYVDIHKKFSRDFRHACISACEALIHDARSGRLSHRP
;
A
#
# COMPACT_ATOMS: atom_id res chain seq x y z
N MET A 1 31.77 -16.39 16.74
CA MET A 1 31.11 -15.09 16.75
C MET A 1 29.96 -15.08 15.73
N PRO A 2 28.72 -14.77 16.09
CA PRO A 2 27.64 -14.65 15.11
C PRO A 2 27.96 -13.50 14.19
N ARG A 3 27.96 -13.78 12.88
CA ARG A 3 28.20 -12.80 11.82
C ARG A 3 27.07 -11.74 11.89
N LYS A 4 27.41 -10.45 12.03
CA LYS A 4 26.42 -9.36 12.00
C LYS A 4 25.51 -9.52 10.77
N PRO A 5 24.18 -9.36 10.93
CA PRO A 5 23.26 -9.48 9.81
C PRO A 5 23.68 -8.50 8.70
N ASP A 6 23.96 -9.01 7.51
CA ASP A 6 24.21 -8.15 6.34
C ASP A 6 22.88 -7.53 5.88
N ALA A 7 22.62 -6.30 6.29
CA ALA A 7 21.42 -5.56 5.92
C ALA A 7 21.28 -5.39 4.39
N ARG A 8 22.39 -5.40 3.64
CA ARG A 8 22.38 -5.34 2.18
C ARG A 8 21.82 -6.64 1.59
N LEU A 9 22.12 -7.80 2.19
CA LEU A 9 21.58 -9.08 1.74
C LEU A 9 20.07 -9.15 2.00
N GLU A 10 19.60 -8.71 3.17
CA GLU A 10 18.17 -8.66 3.48
C GLU A 10 17.40 -7.78 2.48
N GLY A 11 17.91 -6.59 2.18
CA GLY A 11 17.35 -5.70 1.16
C GLY A 11 17.26 -6.39 -0.21
N ARG A 12 18.34 -7.06 -0.67
CA ARG A 12 18.32 -7.82 -1.95
C ARG A 12 17.29 -8.94 -1.96
N ILE A 13 17.15 -9.67 -0.83
CA ILE A 13 16.16 -10.74 -0.70
C ILE A 13 14.74 -10.16 -0.82
N LEU A 14 14.44 -9.10 -0.08
CA LEU A 14 13.12 -8.44 -0.11
C LEU A 14 12.80 -7.84 -1.49
N ASP A 15 13.76 -7.20 -2.13
CA ASP A 15 13.58 -6.68 -3.49
C ASP A 15 13.36 -7.80 -4.52
N ALA A 16 14.08 -8.92 -4.42
CA ALA A 16 13.88 -10.08 -5.28
C ALA A 16 12.51 -10.72 -5.07
N ALA A 17 12.12 -10.92 -3.80
CA ALA A 17 10.82 -11.46 -3.43
C ALA A 17 9.67 -10.54 -3.90
N TYR A 18 9.82 -9.23 -3.72
CA TYR A 18 8.85 -8.23 -4.18
C TYR A 18 8.66 -8.26 -5.70
N ARG A 19 9.75 -8.24 -6.47
CA ARG A 19 9.67 -8.35 -7.95
C ARG A 19 8.99 -9.64 -8.40
N MET A 20 9.23 -10.76 -7.71
CA MET A 20 8.57 -12.03 -8.03
C MET A 20 7.08 -11.98 -7.73
N TRP A 21 6.72 -11.44 -6.56
CA TRP A 21 5.33 -11.26 -6.15
C TRP A 21 4.57 -10.36 -7.13
N SER A 22 5.07 -9.15 -7.40
CA SER A 22 4.43 -8.18 -8.27
C SER A 22 4.16 -8.73 -9.67
N LYS A 23 5.07 -9.57 -10.20
CA LYS A 23 4.94 -10.15 -11.54
C LYS A 23 4.07 -11.40 -11.60
N ARG A 24 4.10 -12.27 -10.59
CA ARG A 24 3.55 -13.63 -10.66
C ARG A 24 2.70 -14.04 -9.46
N GLY A 25 2.49 -13.13 -8.49
CA GLY A 25 1.74 -13.38 -7.28
C GLY A 25 2.38 -14.40 -6.33
N GLU A 26 1.61 -14.86 -5.36
CA GLU A 26 2.06 -15.72 -4.28
C GLU A 26 2.59 -17.07 -4.75
N ARG A 27 2.01 -17.65 -5.80
CA ARG A 27 2.41 -19.00 -6.30
C ARG A 27 3.86 -19.06 -6.74
N ALA A 28 4.42 -17.95 -7.22
CA ALA A 28 5.82 -17.88 -7.63
C ALA A 28 6.78 -17.75 -6.44
N LEU A 29 6.30 -17.34 -5.27
CA LEU A 29 7.12 -17.05 -4.09
C LEU A 29 7.41 -18.34 -3.30
N THR A 30 8.51 -19.00 -3.63
CA THR A 30 9.07 -20.12 -2.85
C THR A 30 10.43 -19.73 -2.30
N MET A 31 10.80 -20.27 -1.11
CA MET A 31 12.11 -19.98 -0.49
C MET A 31 13.27 -20.26 -1.46
N ARG A 32 13.23 -21.39 -2.18
CA ARG A 32 14.25 -21.76 -3.17
C ARG A 32 14.32 -20.76 -4.34
N ALA A 33 13.18 -20.32 -4.85
CA ALA A 33 13.13 -19.35 -5.96
C ALA A 33 13.64 -17.98 -5.53
N VAL A 34 13.29 -17.54 -4.32
CA VAL A 34 13.77 -16.27 -3.74
C VAL A 34 15.28 -16.31 -3.49
N ALA A 35 15.81 -17.39 -2.91
CA ALA A 35 17.25 -17.55 -2.70
C ALA A 35 18.02 -17.41 -4.02
N ARG A 36 17.59 -18.14 -5.06
CA ARG A 36 18.18 -18.04 -6.40
C ARG A 36 18.09 -16.62 -6.98
N ALA A 37 16.94 -15.97 -6.88
CA ALA A 37 16.71 -14.63 -7.44
C ALA A 37 17.47 -13.51 -6.71
N SER A 38 17.81 -13.72 -5.43
CA SER A 38 18.58 -12.76 -4.62
C SER A 38 20.09 -13.03 -4.61
N GLY A 39 20.55 -14.08 -5.32
CA GLY A 39 21.97 -14.45 -5.36
C GLY A 39 22.47 -15.04 -4.03
N THR A 40 21.61 -15.77 -3.31
CA THR A 40 21.99 -16.43 -2.05
C THR A 40 21.58 -17.91 -2.08
N THR A 41 21.92 -18.64 -1.01
CA THR A 41 21.56 -20.05 -0.86
C THR A 41 20.27 -20.22 -0.04
N THR A 42 19.60 -21.35 -0.22
CA THR A 42 18.40 -21.66 0.58
C THR A 42 18.70 -21.75 2.09
N PRO A 43 19.79 -22.38 2.55
CA PRO A 43 20.18 -22.33 3.96
C PRO A 43 20.35 -20.90 4.48
N THR A 44 21.11 -20.07 3.79
CA THR A 44 21.30 -18.66 4.18
C THR A 44 19.97 -17.88 4.26
N LEU A 45 19.00 -18.20 3.38
CA LEU A 45 17.69 -17.61 3.46
C LEU A 45 16.93 -18.06 4.71
N TYR A 46 17.00 -19.35 5.09
CA TYR A 46 16.38 -19.87 6.30
C TYR A 46 17.03 -19.38 7.60
N GLU A 47 18.31 -19.04 7.59
CA GLU A 47 18.98 -18.38 8.73
C GLU A 47 18.38 -16.99 9.04
N ARG A 48 17.80 -16.32 8.02
CA ARG A 48 17.20 -14.98 8.16
C ARG A 48 15.69 -14.98 8.28
N PHE A 49 15.04 -15.92 7.62
CA PHE A 49 13.59 -16.05 7.58
C PHE A 49 13.24 -17.50 7.94
N SER A 50 12.79 -17.71 9.15
CA SER A 50 12.48 -19.05 9.68
C SER A 50 11.54 -19.87 8.81
N ASN A 51 10.67 -19.19 8.04
CA ASN A 51 9.72 -19.79 7.11
C ASN A 51 9.21 -18.77 6.07
N LYS A 52 8.38 -19.23 5.13
CA LYS A 52 7.74 -18.38 4.13
C LYS A 52 6.87 -17.27 4.77
N GLY A 53 6.22 -17.56 5.91
CA GLY A 53 5.38 -16.61 6.62
C GLY A 53 6.15 -15.40 7.15
N SER A 54 7.34 -15.63 7.73
CA SER A 54 8.21 -14.54 8.20
C SER A 54 8.74 -13.69 7.03
N LEU A 55 9.06 -14.31 5.89
CA LEU A 55 9.41 -13.58 4.67
C LEU A 55 8.22 -12.74 4.16
N LEU A 56 7.01 -13.29 4.13
CA LEU A 56 5.81 -12.58 3.72
C LEU A 56 5.48 -11.38 4.62
N ALA A 57 5.65 -11.51 5.94
CA ALA A 57 5.44 -10.40 6.87
C ALA A 57 6.36 -9.21 6.56
N LEU A 58 7.65 -9.47 6.32
CA LEU A 58 8.58 -8.42 5.92
C LEU A 58 8.32 -7.90 4.51
N LEU A 59 7.88 -8.75 3.59
CA LEU A 59 7.52 -8.37 2.24
C LEU A 59 6.31 -7.42 2.22
N ARG A 60 5.29 -7.66 3.05
CA ARG A 60 4.15 -6.74 3.26
C ARG A 60 4.62 -5.36 3.74
N ARG A 61 5.48 -5.35 4.76
CA ARG A 61 6.07 -4.09 5.24
C ARG A 61 6.86 -3.38 4.14
N HIS A 62 7.65 -4.11 3.36
CA HIS A 62 8.41 -3.56 2.23
C HIS A 62 7.48 -2.96 1.16
N ALA A 63 6.38 -3.63 0.81
CA ALA A 63 5.37 -3.13 -0.12
C ALA A 63 4.71 -1.83 0.39
N ARG A 64 4.38 -1.74 1.69
CA ARG A 64 3.89 -0.49 2.29
C ARG A 64 4.87 0.67 2.16
N LEU A 65 6.16 0.41 2.36
CA LEU A 65 7.19 1.43 2.19
C LEU A 65 7.32 1.88 0.72
N LYS A 66 7.17 0.96 -0.24
CA LYS A 66 7.12 1.29 -1.68
C LYS A 66 5.90 2.17 -2.01
N LEU A 67 4.72 1.83 -1.49
CA LEU A 67 3.53 2.68 -1.64
C LEU A 67 3.77 4.07 -1.03
N PHE A 68 4.30 4.13 0.19
CA PHE A 68 4.60 5.41 0.84
C PHE A 68 5.59 6.23 0.02
N ALA A 69 6.67 5.62 -0.49
CA ALA A 69 7.63 6.30 -1.36
C ALA A 69 6.97 6.86 -2.64
N ALA A 70 6.00 6.14 -3.21
CA ALA A 70 5.28 6.60 -4.40
C ALA A 70 4.40 7.84 -4.14
N ILE A 71 3.85 7.98 -2.92
CA ILE A 71 2.92 9.07 -2.59
C ILE A 71 3.56 10.27 -1.89
N GLN A 72 4.73 10.11 -1.25
CA GLN A 72 5.32 11.11 -0.35
C GLN A 72 5.61 12.48 -1.00
N SER A 73 5.77 12.54 -2.32
CA SER A 73 5.94 13.79 -3.06
C SER A 73 4.62 14.49 -3.44
N SER A 74 3.45 13.92 -3.05
CA SER A 74 2.15 14.55 -3.28
C SER A 74 1.99 15.81 -2.45
N ARG A 75 1.45 16.86 -3.06
CA ARG A 75 1.21 18.15 -2.40
C ARG A 75 -0.22 18.29 -1.88
N THR A 76 -1.18 17.61 -2.51
CA THR A 76 -2.62 17.66 -2.16
C THR A 76 -3.15 16.27 -1.85
N PRO A 77 -4.25 16.15 -1.04
CA PRO A 77 -4.91 14.87 -0.79
C PRO A 77 -5.37 14.17 -2.09
N THR A 78 -5.89 14.93 -3.06
CA THR A 78 -6.28 14.37 -4.37
C THR A 78 -5.10 13.76 -5.11
N GLN A 79 -3.91 14.38 -5.05
CA GLN A 79 -2.70 13.79 -5.63
C GLN A 79 -2.29 12.50 -4.91
N VAL A 80 -2.48 12.42 -3.58
CA VAL A 80 -2.28 11.17 -2.84
C VAL A 80 -3.21 10.09 -3.39
N CYS A 81 -4.51 10.38 -3.51
CA CYS A 81 -5.50 9.44 -4.02
C CYS A 81 -5.15 8.93 -5.43
N ARG A 82 -4.79 9.83 -6.34
CA ARG A 82 -4.37 9.46 -7.72
C ARG A 82 -3.17 8.53 -7.70
N ARG A 83 -2.12 8.88 -6.96
CA ARG A 83 -0.88 8.08 -6.89
C ARG A 83 -1.07 6.72 -6.22
N VAL A 84 -1.98 6.60 -5.27
CA VAL A 84 -2.35 5.29 -4.71
C VAL A 84 -2.93 4.38 -5.81
N LEU A 85 -3.89 4.87 -6.60
CA LEU A 85 -4.44 4.09 -7.71
C LEU A 85 -3.40 3.83 -8.81
N ASP A 86 -2.52 4.79 -9.09
CA ASP A 86 -1.43 4.63 -10.08
C ASP A 86 -0.42 3.57 -9.63
N PHE A 87 -0.15 3.47 -8.32
CA PHE A 87 0.73 2.44 -7.78
C PHE A 87 0.20 1.02 -8.02
N PHE A 88 -1.10 0.80 -7.85
CA PHE A 88 -1.70 -0.52 -8.05
C PHE A 88 -1.91 -0.89 -9.53
N GLY A 89 -2.00 0.09 -10.44
CA GLY A 89 -2.29 -0.13 -11.85
C GLY A 89 -1.32 -1.09 -12.56
N PRO A 90 0.01 -0.85 -12.52
CA PRO A 90 1.00 -1.71 -13.18
C PRO A 90 1.25 -3.04 -12.46
N HIS A 91 0.92 -3.13 -11.17
CA HIS A 91 1.26 -4.23 -10.29
C HIS A 91 0.05 -4.71 -9.48
N PRO A 92 -0.95 -5.33 -10.12
CA PRO A 92 -2.19 -5.71 -9.44
C PRO A 92 -1.95 -6.66 -8.25
N ASN A 93 -0.93 -7.53 -8.32
CA ASN A 93 -0.60 -8.42 -7.20
C ASN A 93 -0.18 -7.68 -5.92
N ASP A 94 0.31 -6.44 -6.02
CA ASP A 94 0.72 -5.65 -4.87
C ASP A 94 -0.48 -5.23 -4.02
N PHE A 95 -1.65 -5.11 -4.63
CA PHE A 95 -2.89 -4.82 -3.92
C PHE A 95 -3.18 -5.89 -2.85
N GLY A 96 -3.17 -7.18 -3.20
CA GLY A 96 -3.42 -8.26 -2.23
C GLY A 96 -2.42 -8.24 -1.06
N LEU A 97 -1.14 -7.99 -1.36
CA LEU A 97 -0.09 -7.94 -0.35
C LEU A 97 -0.29 -6.79 0.66
N ILE A 98 -0.69 -5.62 0.17
CA ILE A 98 -0.87 -4.42 1.00
C ILE A 98 -2.22 -4.45 1.72
N SER A 99 -3.29 -4.95 1.09
CA SER A 99 -4.63 -4.94 1.66
C SER A 99 -4.76 -5.82 2.89
N GLU A 100 -4.20 -7.03 2.87
CA GLU A 100 -4.16 -7.91 4.03
C GLU A 100 -3.42 -7.26 5.21
N ASP A 101 -2.29 -6.62 4.92
CA ASP A 101 -1.46 -5.99 5.92
C ASP A 101 -2.12 -4.73 6.51
N TRP A 102 -2.86 -3.96 5.71
CA TRP A 102 -3.62 -2.80 6.18
C TRP A 102 -4.71 -3.21 7.17
N ALA A 103 -5.47 -4.26 6.87
CA ALA A 103 -6.50 -4.76 7.77
C ALA A 103 -5.90 -5.16 9.13
N ILE A 104 -4.76 -5.86 9.11
CA ILE A 104 -4.04 -6.26 10.33
C ILE A 104 -3.51 -5.03 11.08
N ALA A 105 -2.90 -4.08 10.38
CA ALA A 105 -2.33 -2.88 10.98
C ALA A 105 -3.41 -2.00 11.63
N PHE A 106 -4.57 -1.82 10.98
CA PHE A 106 -5.70 -1.11 11.60
C PHE A 106 -6.25 -1.84 12.84
N ALA A 107 -6.41 -3.17 12.77
CA ALA A 107 -6.87 -3.96 13.91
C ALA A 107 -5.91 -3.87 15.11
N ARG A 108 -4.61 -3.78 14.87
CA ARG A 108 -3.56 -3.66 15.89
C ARG A 108 -3.23 -2.22 16.27
N ARG A 109 -3.88 -1.23 15.68
CA ARG A 109 -3.57 0.20 15.85
C ARG A 109 -2.10 0.53 15.54
N GLU A 110 -1.51 -0.18 14.57
CA GLU A 110 -0.14 0.08 14.14
C GLU A 110 -0.06 1.39 13.34
N HIS A 111 1.10 2.03 13.42
CA HIS A 111 1.38 3.22 12.61
C HIS A 111 1.47 2.87 11.12
N ILE A 112 0.61 3.50 10.29
CA ILE A 112 0.59 3.34 8.83
C ILE A 112 1.06 4.64 8.18
N PRO A 113 2.33 4.73 7.70
CA PRO A 113 2.91 5.98 7.21
C PRO A 113 2.10 6.65 6.10
N SER A 114 1.54 5.87 5.17
CA SER A 114 0.72 6.39 4.06
C SER A 114 -0.61 7.00 4.55
N PHE A 115 -1.22 6.41 5.57
CA PHE A 115 -2.44 6.93 6.18
C PHE A 115 -2.19 8.23 6.95
N GLU A 116 -1.13 8.26 7.76
CA GLU A 116 -0.72 9.46 8.48
C GLU A 116 -0.33 10.59 7.51
N PHE A 117 0.31 10.25 6.40
CA PHE A 117 0.62 11.22 5.37
C PHE A 117 -0.64 11.82 4.73
N LEU A 118 -1.66 11.00 4.44
CA LEU A 118 -2.95 11.48 3.92
C LEU A 118 -3.62 12.43 4.91
N LYS A 119 -3.70 12.08 6.20
CA LYS A 119 -4.26 12.95 7.25
C LYS A 119 -3.55 14.30 7.31
N ARG A 120 -2.21 14.30 7.27
CA ARG A 120 -1.43 15.56 7.23
C ARG A 120 -1.74 16.40 6.00
N ARG A 121 -1.91 15.78 4.81
CA ARG A 121 -2.28 16.53 3.60
C ARG A 121 -3.69 17.10 3.67
N LEU A 122 -4.63 16.38 4.30
CA LEU A 122 -5.96 16.89 4.59
C LEU A 122 -5.90 18.09 5.55
N ALA A 123 -5.17 18.00 6.65
CA ALA A 123 -4.99 19.10 7.60
C ALA A 123 -4.37 20.34 6.94
N MET A 124 -3.37 20.17 6.09
CA MET A 124 -2.76 21.28 5.35
C MET A 124 -3.72 21.99 4.40
N GLN A 125 -4.69 21.27 3.82
CA GLN A 125 -5.66 21.84 2.86
C GLN A 125 -6.93 22.35 3.52
N LEU A 126 -7.38 21.72 4.60
CA LEU A 126 -8.67 21.98 5.24
C LEU A 126 -8.52 22.79 6.55
N GLY A 127 -7.30 22.85 7.09
CA GLY A 127 -7.03 23.39 8.42
C GLY A 127 -7.16 22.33 9.51
N GLY A 128 -6.85 22.71 10.76
CA GLY A 128 -6.94 21.82 11.92
C GLY A 128 -5.80 20.79 12.03
N GLU A 129 -5.95 19.88 12.99
CA GLU A 129 -4.98 18.83 13.28
C GLU A 129 -5.24 17.57 12.44
N PRO A 130 -4.20 16.78 12.09
CA PRO A 130 -4.34 15.58 11.27
C PRO A 130 -5.38 14.58 11.78
N ASP A 131 -5.51 14.41 13.10
CA ASP A 131 -6.43 13.44 13.70
C ASP A 131 -7.90 13.83 13.54
N GLN A 132 -8.21 15.11 13.37
CA GLN A 132 -9.57 15.58 13.08
C GLN A 132 -10.06 15.07 11.72
N HIS A 133 -9.16 14.73 10.82
CA HIS A 133 -9.47 14.23 9.47
C HIS A 133 -9.48 12.70 9.36
N THR A 134 -9.41 11.97 10.48
CA THR A 134 -9.36 10.50 10.48
C THR A 134 -10.56 9.89 9.75
N ARG A 135 -11.79 10.35 10.02
CA ARG A 135 -13.00 9.84 9.38
C ARG A 135 -12.99 10.04 7.86
N LEU A 136 -12.60 11.24 7.42
CA LEU A 136 -12.48 11.55 5.99
C LEU A 136 -11.38 10.70 5.34
N ALA A 137 -10.22 10.57 5.98
CA ALA A 137 -9.13 9.73 5.48
C ALA A 137 -9.56 8.26 5.34
N LEU A 138 -10.31 7.72 6.31
CA LEU A 138 -10.87 6.36 6.24
C LEU A 138 -11.84 6.20 5.06
N ALA A 139 -12.72 7.18 4.83
CA ALA A 139 -13.65 7.15 3.68
C ALA A 139 -12.90 7.16 2.34
N LEU A 140 -11.87 8.01 2.21
CA LEU A 140 -11.01 8.06 1.02
C LEU A 140 -10.28 6.73 0.80
N VAL A 141 -9.72 6.14 1.86
CA VAL A 141 -9.06 4.83 1.80
C VAL A 141 -10.04 3.74 1.40
N ALA A 142 -11.28 3.73 1.93
CA ALA A 142 -12.28 2.75 1.55
C ALA A 142 -12.64 2.83 0.06
N LEU A 143 -12.80 4.04 -0.50
CA LEU A 143 -13.03 4.24 -1.94
C LEU A 143 -11.86 3.74 -2.79
N LEU A 144 -10.64 4.12 -2.43
CA LEU A 144 -9.42 3.71 -3.13
C LEU A 144 -9.25 2.20 -3.08
N HIS A 145 -9.48 1.59 -1.91
CA HIS A 145 -9.35 0.16 -1.70
C HIS A 145 -10.40 -0.63 -2.48
N GLY A 146 -11.66 -0.21 -2.42
CA GLY A 146 -12.74 -0.82 -3.20
C GLY A 146 -12.48 -0.76 -4.70
N THR A 147 -12.03 0.40 -5.20
CA THR A 147 -11.67 0.57 -6.61
C THR A 147 -10.48 -0.32 -7.00
N ALA A 148 -9.42 -0.34 -6.20
CA ALA A 148 -8.25 -1.19 -6.47
C ALA A 148 -8.62 -2.68 -6.42
N ALA A 149 -9.51 -3.11 -5.51
CA ALA A 149 -10.01 -4.47 -5.43
C ALA A 149 -10.77 -4.88 -6.70
N LEU A 150 -11.68 -4.02 -7.17
CA LEU A 150 -12.42 -4.28 -8.42
C LEU A 150 -11.47 -4.40 -9.61
N LEU A 151 -10.48 -3.51 -9.70
CA LEU A 151 -9.48 -3.54 -10.77
C LEU A 151 -8.52 -4.74 -10.69
N HIS A 152 -8.36 -5.32 -9.49
CA HIS A 152 -7.49 -6.48 -9.28
C HIS A 152 -8.19 -7.82 -9.53
N TYR A 153 -9.41 -7.98 -9.00
CA TYR A 153 -10.10 -9.28 -9.03
C TYR A 153 -10.94 -9.53 -10.27
N VAL A 154 -11.23 -8.51 -11.06
CA VAL A 154 -12.06 -8.62 -12.26
C VAL A 154 -11.21 -8.28 -13.48
N ASP A 155 -11.22 -9.16 -14.48
CA ASP A 155 -10.64 -8.85 -15.80
C ASP A 155 -11.53 -7.83 -16.52
N ILE A 156 -11.36 -6.57 -16.10
CA ILE A 156 -12.18 -5.45 -16.57
C ILE A 156 -11.60 -4.90 -17.87
N HIS A 157 -12.44 -4.75 -18.88
CA HIS A 157 -12.07 -4.08 -20.12
C HIS A 157 -11.43 -2.71 -19.86
N LYS A 158 -10.36 -2.36 -20.58
CA LYS A 158 -9.54 -1.12 -20.36
C LYS A 158 -10.35 0.17 -20.26
N LYS A 159 -11.47 0.29 -20.98
CA LYS A 159 -12.37 1.46 -20.90
C LYS A 159 -13.03 1.54 -19.52
N PHE A 160 -13.61 0.43 -19.05
CA PHE A 160 -14.24 0.35 -17.73
C PHE A 160 -13.25 0.61 -16.59
N SER A 161 -12.03 0.12 -16.73
CA SER A 161 -10.96 0.39 -15.76
C SER A 161 -10.67 1.89 -15.62
N ARG A 162 -10.68 2.64 -16.73
CA ARG A 162 -10.55 4.12 -16.70
C ARG A 162 -11.74 4.79 -16.03
N ASP A 163 -12.95 4.34 -16.34
CA ASP A 163 -14.18 4.89 -15.79
C ASP A 163 -14.25 4.70 -14.27
N PHE A 164 -13.88 3.51 -13.75
CA PHE A 164 -13.79 3.26 -12.31
C PHE A 164 -12.77 4.17 -11.63
N ARG A 165 -11.58 4.33 -12.22
CA ARG A 165 -10.55 5.23 -11.68
C ARG A 165 -11.03 6.67 -11.66
N HIS A 166 -11.67 7.11 -12.73
CA HIS A 166 -12.22 8.48 -12.84
C HIS A 166 -13.30 8.71 -11.81
N ALA A 167 -14.28 7.80 -11.70
CA ALA A 167 -15.36 7.88 -10.72
C ALA A 167 -14.83 7.92 -9.28
N CYS A 168 -13.84 7.08 -8.95
CA CYS A 168 -13.21 7.07 -7.63
C CYS A 168 -12.54 8.42 -7.32
N ILE A 169 -11.76 8.96 -8.24
CA ILE A 169 -11.08 10.23 -8.01
C ILE A 169 -12.08 11.38 -7.88
N SER A 170 -13.12 11.43 -8.72
CA SER A 170 -14.19 12.43 -8.61
C SER A 170 -14.93 12.34 -7.28
N ALA A 171 -15.21 11.13 -6.78
CA ALA A 171 -15.80 10.93 -5.46
C ALA A 171 -14.87 11.41 -4.33
N CYS A 172 -13.57 11.11 -4.43
CA CYS A 172 -12.58 11.61 -3.47
C CYS A 172 -12.53 13.16 -3.46
N GLU A 173 -12.54 13.79 -4.62
CA GLU A 173 -12.56 15.24 -4.77
C GLU A 173 -13.82 15.86 -4.15
N ALA A 174 -14.99 15.27 -4.41
CA ALA A 174 -16.26 15.71 -3.83
C ALA A 174 -16.26 15.64 -2.30
N LEU A 175 -15.78 14.52 -1.71
CA LEU A 175 -15.67 14.38 -0.25
C LEU A 175 -14.72 15.41 0.37
N ILE A 176 -13.59 15.67 -0.26
CA ILE A 176 -12.62 16.67 0.22
C ILE A 176 -13.22 18.08 0.11
N HIS A 177 -13.94 18.37 -0.97
CA HIS A 177 -14.62 19.66 -1.16
C HIS A 177 -15.75 19.88 -0.14
N ASP A 178 -16.59 18.86 0.12
CA ASP A 178 -17.69 18.95 1.10
C ASP A 178 -17.15 19.12 2.53
N ALA A 179 -16.04 18.46 2.87
CA ALA A 179 -15.38 18.67 4.15
C ALA A 179 -14.89 20.11 4.32
N ARG A 180 -14.42 20.76 3.23
CA ARG A 180 -14.01 22.17 3.24
C ARG A 180 -15.17 23.13 3.48
N SER A 181 -16.36 22.79 2.98
CA SER A 181 -17.58 23.60 3.15
C SER A 181 -18.31 23.39 4.48
N GLY A 182 -17.76 22.59 5.40
CA GLY A 182 -18.33 22.31 6.72
C GLY A 182 -19.54 21.38 6.71
N ARG A 183 -19.95 20.84 5.56
CA ARG A 183 -21.14 19.98 5.44
C ARG A 183 -20.96 18.57 6.07
N LEU A 184 -19.72 18.10 6.24
CA LEU A 184 -19.41 16.82 6.88
C LEU A 184 -19.12 16.93 8.39
N SER A 185 -19.12 18.14 8.97
CA SER A 185 -18.73 18.34 10.37
C SER A 185 -19.87 18.19 11.39
N HIS A 186 -21.13 18.03 10.96
CA HIS A 186 -22.27 17.94 11.86
C HIS A 186 -23.21 16.80 11.51
N ARG A 187 -22.93 15.61 12.06
CA ARG A 187 -23.96 14.70 12.60
C ARG A 187 -23.31 13.84 13.69
N PRO A 188 -23.95 13.80 14.87
CA PRO A 188 -23.48 13.01 16.00
C PRO A 188 -23.49 11.51 15.71
#